data_74807d852cb3b912f496c34f27d209ca
#
_entry.id   74807d852cb3b912f496c34f27d209ca
#
_cell.length_a   1.000
_cell.length_b   1.000
_cell.length_c   1.000
_cell.angle_alpha   90.00
_cell.angle_beta   90.00
_cell.angle_gamma   90.00
#
_symmetry.space_group_name_H-M   'P 1'
#
loop_
_entity.id
_entity.type
_entity.pdbx_description
1 polymer ?
#
loop_
_entity_poly.entity_id
_entity_poly.type
_entity_poly.pdbx_seq_one_letter_code
_entity_poly.pdbx_strand_id
1 'polypeptide(L)'
;VDVDGNVNVSKLGKKPYLTAGCGGFVDITAHAKKIVFSGFFEAGAQLALAEDGLRVSAPGKFTKMVDMVEHVTFAGKRAKQMGQDVLYITERCVMRLGDQGLIAIEIMPGIDPERDIVAASDGRVQISPDAVEMPLSLLKMDPMGLQI
;
A
#
# COMPACT_ATOMS: atom_id res chain seq x y z
N VAL A 1 5.80 0.64 4.81
CA VAL A 1 6.48 0.34 3.53
C VAL A 1 7.41 1.48 3.22
N ASP A 2 8.59 1.23 2.64
CA ASP A 2 9.49 2.28 2.22
C ASP A 2 9.60 2.41 0.68
N VAL A 3 10.38 3.39 0.23
CA VAL A 3 10.59 3.69 -1.20
C VAL A 3 11.24 2.53 -1.97
N ASP A 4 11.93 1.63 -1.28
CA ASP A 4 12.53 0.41 -1.86
C ASP A 4 11.55 -0.79 -1.86
N GLY A 5 10.30 -0.56 -1.43
CA GLY A 5 9.28 -1.61 -1.32
C GLY A 5 9.52 -2.56 -0.15
N ASN A 6 10.40 -2.21 0.78
CA ASN A 6 10.61 -3.03 1.98
C ASN A 6 9.41 -2.90 2.92
N VAL A 7 9.08 -3.99 3.62
CA VAL A 7 8.00 -4.02 4.61
C VAL A 7 8.56 -4.35 5.98
N ASN A 8 8.12 -3.61 6.98
CA ASN A 8 8.39 -3.85 8.38
C ASN A 8 7.11 -4.28 9.11
N VAL A 9 7.10 -5.49 9.66
CA VAL A 9 5.99 -6.01 10.48
C VAL A 9 6.43 -6.39 11.89
N SER A 10 7.71 -6.26 12.21
CA SER A 10 8.28 -6.87 13.42
C SER A 10 8.80 -5.88 14.45
N LYS A 11 9.13 -4.64 14.07
CA LYS A 11 9.74 -3.70 15.00
C LYS A 11 9.30 -2.26 14.69
N LEU A 12 8.51 -1.67 15.57
CA LEU A 12 7.89 -0.38 15.38
C LEU A 12 8.19 0.56 16.54
N GLY A 13 8.39 1.85 16.22
CA GLY A 13 8.51 2.93 17.18
C GLY A 13 9.89 3.11 17.76
N LYS A 14 10.03 4.16 18.63
CA LYS A 14 11.26 4.46 19.35
C LYS A 14 11.40 3.56 20.58
N LYS A 15 12.62 3.43 21.12
CA LYS A 15 12.88 2.62 22.32
C LYS A 15 11.97 3.03 23.52
N PRO A 16 11.37 2.07 24.26
CA PRO A 16 11.39 0.63 23.97
C PRO A 16 10.55 0.31 22.73
N TYR A 17 11.14 -0.48 21.81
CA TYR A 17 10.43 -0.86 20.58
C TYR A 17 9.21 -1.74 20.87
N LEU A 18 8.12 -1.49 20.18
CA LEU A 18 7.06 -2.48 20.03
C LEU A 18 7.59 -3.55 19.07
N THR A 19 7.85 -4.73 19.59
CA THR A 19 8.25 -5.89 18.77
C THR A 19 7.10 -6.87 18.66
N ALA A 20 6.75 -7.25 17.43
CA ALA A 20 5.86 -8.35 17.15
C ALA A 20 6.66 -9.48 16.51
N GLY A 21 6.39 -10.72 16.90
CA GLY A 21 6.99 -11.87 16.22
C GLY A 21 6.51 -11.91 14.78
N CYS A 22 7.43 -12.07 13.82
CA CYS A 22 7.07 -12.16 12.40
C CYS A 22 6.43 -13.51 12.03
N GLY A 23 6.48 -14.52 12.91
CA GLY A 23 5.90 -15.84 12.65
C GLY A 23 6.33 -16.39 11.30
N GLY A 24 5.38 -16.93 10.55
CA GLY A 24 5.60 -17.46 9.19
C GLY A 24 5.77 -16.39 8.11
N PHE A 25 5.70 -15.09 8.41
CA PHE A 25 5.77 -14.02 7.43
C PHE A 25 7.02 -14.12 6.53
N VAL A 26 8.19 -14.34 7.14
CA VAL A 26 9.46 -14.41 6.40
C VAL A 26 9.48 -15.63 5.48
N ASP A 27 9.08 -16.80 5.97
CA ASP A 27 9.07 -18.04 5.18
C ASP A 27 8.08 -17.96 4.01
N ILE A 28 6.87 -17.46 4.28
CA ILE A 28 5.83 -17.29 3.26
C ILE A 28 6.28 -16.32 2.19
N THR A 29 6.78 -15.14 2.57
CA THR A 29 7.17 -14.11 1.62
C THR A 29 8.46 -14.46 0.86
N ALA A 30 9.33 -15.28 1.44
CA ALA A 30 10.56 -15.74 0.76
C ALA A 30 10.28 -16.67 -0.43
N HIS A 31 9.16 -17.42 -0.43
CA HIS A 31 8.90 -18.48 -1.41
C HIS A 31 7.64 -18.25 -2.27
N ALA A 32 6.76 -17.34 -1.87
CA ALA A 32 5.55 -17.03 -2.63
C ALA A 32 5.91 -16.37 -3.96
N LYS A 33 5.26 -16.82 -5.05
CA LYS A 33 5.43 -16.22 -6.39
C LYS A 33 4.66 -14.90 -6.52
N LYS A 34 3.52 -14.80 -5.83
CA LYS A 34 2.67 -13.61 -5.78
C LYS A 34 2.43 -13.23 -4.33
N ILE A 35 2.59 -11.97 -4.01
CA ILE A 35 2.44 -11.42 -2.66
C ILE A 35 1.56 -10.19 -2.73
N VAL A 36 0.58 -10.12 -1.84
CA VAL A 36 -0.26 -8.93 -1.65
C VAL A 36 -0.10 -8.47 -0.21
N PHE A 37 0.45 -7.28 -0.03
CA PHE A 37 0.40 -6.57 1.24
C PHE A 37 -0.80 -5.64 1.23
N SER A 38 -1.65 -5.72 2.24
CA SER A 38 -2.83 -4.86 2.36
C SER A 38 -2.82 -4.08 3.68
N GLY A 39 -3.33 -2.86 3.63
CA GLY A 39 -3.44 -2.01 4.80
C GLY A 39 -3.95 -0.62 4.44
N PHE A 40 -4.16 0.22 5.44
CA PHE A 40 -4.50 1.62 5.21
C PHE A 40 -3.28 2.43 4.76
N PHE A 41 -3.49 3.42 3.89
CA PHE A 41 -2.46 4.32 3.41
C PHE A 41 -1.85 5.15 4.55
N GLU A 42 -2.72 5.67 5.43
CA GLU A 42 -2.35 6.38 6.65
C GLU A 42 -3.07 5.80 7.86
N ALA A 43 -2.41 5.78 8.99
CA ALA A 43 -3.06 5.35 10.23
C ALA A 43 -3.92 6.47 10.82
N GLY A 44 -5.20 6.18 11.02
CA GLY A 44 -6.17 7.11 11.62
C GLY A 44 -6.75 8.14 10.65
N ALA A 45 -6.59 7.96 9.33
CA ALA A 45 -7.32 8.74 8.34
C ALA A 45 -8.83 8.50 8.49
N GLN A 46 -9.61 9.55 8.27
CA GLN A 46 -11.06 9.45 8.21
C GLN A 46 -11.50 9.36 6.74
N LEU A 47 -12.33 8.38 6.47
CA LEU A 47 -12.82 8.07 5.14
C LEU A 47 -14.33 8.20 5.10
N ALA A 48 -14.87 8.70 4.00
CA ALA A 48 -16.29 8.79 3.74
C ALA A 48 -16.62 8.16 2.38
N LEU A 49 -17.65 7.33 2.34
CA LEU A 49 -18.20 6.81 1.09
C LEU A 49 -19.18 7.83 0.51
N ALA A 50 -19.04 8.14 -0.77
CA ALA A 50 -19.96 8.91 -1.56
C ALA A 50 -20.50 8.03 -2.71
N GLU A 51 -21.55 8.51 -3.39
CA GLU A 51 -22.15 7.76 -4.52
C GLU A 51 -21.15 7.51 -5.67
N ASP A 52 -20.21 8.44 -5.86
CA ASP A 52 -19.23 8.46 -6.93
C ASP A 52 -17.82 7.99 -6.49
N GLY A 53 -17.64 7.57 -5.22
CA GLY A 53 -16.34 7.07 -4.79
C GLY A 53 -16.03 7.27 -3.31
N LEU A 54 -14.76 7.06 -2.99
CA LEU A 54 -14.19 7.25 -1.66
C LEU A 54 -13.64 8.68 -1.50
N ARG A 55 -13.79 9.24 -0.31
CA ARG A 55 -13.22 10.56 0.05
C ARG A 55 -12.37 10.44 1.31
N VAL A 56 -11.21 11.09 1.32
CA VAL A 56 -10.43 11.32 2.53
C VAL A 56 -10.97 12.59 3.19
N SER A 57 -11.76 12.44 4.25
CA SER A 57 -12.38 13.55 4.97
C SER A 57 -11.44 14.19 6.00
N ALA A 58 -10.46 13.43 6.52
CA ALA A 58 -9.36 13.96 7.32
C ALA A 58 -8.11 13.08 7.15
N PRO A 59 -6.90 13.69 7.09
CA PRO A 59 -5.65 12.95 6.98
C PRO A 59 -5.38 12.11 8.22
N GLY A 60 -4.57 11.07 8.06
CA GLY A 60 -4.12 10.23 9.16
C GLY A 60 -3.05 10.90 10.03
N LYS A 61 -2.87 10.38 11.23
CA LYS A 61 -1.82 10.86 12.16
C LYS A 61 -0.43 10.34 11.81
N PHE A 62 -0.36 9.19 11.13
CA PHE A 62 0.90 8.52 10.81
C PHE A 62 0.87 8.04 9.37
N THR A 63 1.82 8.51 8.58
CA THR A 63 2.08 7.95 7.25
C THR A 63 2.68 6.55 7.39
N LYS A 64 2.28 5.64 6.50
CA LYS A 64 2.87 4.31 6.40
C LYS A 64 3.85 4.18 5.23
N MET A 65 3.92 5.21 4.39
CA MET A 65 4.89 5.34 3.31
C MET A 65 6.06 6.16 3.84
N VAL A 66 7.22 5.53 4.05
CA VAL A 66 8.40 6.14 4.68
C VAL A 66 9.61 6.08 3.75
N ASP A 67 10.65 6.88 4.01
CA ASP A 67 11.89 6.82 3.21
C ASP A 67 12.63 5.50 3.43
N MET A 68 12.67 5.05 4.69
CA MET A 68 13.32 3.80 5.08
C MET A 68 12.59 3.21 6.28
N VAL A 69 12.26 1.92 6.21
CA VAL A 69 11.69 1.20 7.34
C VAL A 69 12.74 0.98 8.43
N GLU A 70 12.33 1.02 9.70
CA GLU A 70 13.23 0.81 10.85
C GLU A 70 13.82 -0.61 10.90
N HIS A 71 13.11 -1.58 10.35
CA HIS A 71 13.54 -2.97 10.27
C HIS A 71 12.97 -3.62 9.01
N VAL A 72 13.83 -4.22 8.19
CA VAL A 72 13.41 -4.90 6.96
C VAL A 72 12.99 -6.32 7.30
N THR A 73 11.67 -6.59 7.29
CA THR A 73 11.15 -7.95 7.41
C THR A 73 10.93 -8.60 6.05
N PHE A 74 10.58 -7.78 5.02
CA PHE A 74 10.51 -8.16 3.62
C PHE A 74 11.33 -7.16 2.79
N ALA A 75 12.14 -7.65 1.87
CA ALA A 75 13.02 -6.84 1.03
C ALA A 75 12.47 -6.74 -0.40
N GLY A 76 11.92 -5.57 -0.76
CA GLY A 76 11.24 -5.36 -2.04
C GLY A 76 12.15 -5.51 -3.26
N LYS A 77 13.35 -4.91 -3.24
CA LYS A 77 14.33 -5.05 -4.33
C LYS A 77 14.78 -6.50 -4.56
N ARG A 78 14.93 -7.28 -3.49
CA ARG A 78 15.24 -8.71 -3.60
C ARG A 78 14.09 -9.47 -4.25
N ALA A 79 12.86 -9.20 -3.83
CA ALA A 79 11.67 -9.81 -4.40
C ALA A 79 11.58 -9.54 -5.91
N LYS A 80 11.84 -8.29 -6.33
CA LYS A 80 11.90 -7.92 -7.75
C LYS A 80 12.99 -8.71 -8.51
N GLN A 81 14.19 -8.84 -7.94
CA GLN A 81 15.28 -9.63 -8.53
C GLN A 81 14.93 -11.13 -8.67
N MET A 82 14.14 -11.66 -7.73
CA MET A 82 13.67 -13.05 -7.74
C MET A 82 12.44 -13.26 -8.63
N GLY A 83 11.92 -12.21 -9.28
CA GLY A 83 10.75 -12.29 -10.14
C GLY A 83 9.43 -12.52 -9.39
N GLN A 84 9.37 -12.16 -8.11
CA GLN A 84 8.12 -12.21 -7.36
C GLN A 84 7.20 -11.07 -7.80
N ASP A 85 5.91 -11.37 -8.00
CA ASP A 85 4.86 -10.37 -8.26
C ASP A 85 4.34 -9.83 -6.92
N VAL A 86 4.64 -8.56 -6.63
CA VAL A 86 4.32 -7.94 -5.34
C VAL A 86 3.41 -6.75 -5.53
N LEU A 87 2.27 -6.77 -4.86
CA LEU A 87 1.32 -5.66 -4.79
C LEU A 87 1.24 -5.11 -3.36
N TYR A 88 1.13 -3.79 -3.26
CA TYR A 88 0.84 -3.08 -2.03
C TYR A 88 -0.53 -2.40 -2.20
N ILE A 89 -1.54 -2.91 -1.50
CA ILE A 89 -2.94 -2.47 -1.66
C ILE A 89 -3.37 -1.65 -0.45
N THR A 90 -3.92 -0.49 -0.72
CA THR A 90 -4.54 0.37 0.28
C THR A 90 -5.96 0.73 -0.14
N GLU A 91 -6.67 1.41 0.73
CA GLU A 91 -7.99 1.95 0.40
C GLU A 91 -7.96 3.03 -0.69
N ARG A 92 -6.78 3.59 -1.01
CA ARG A 92 -6.64 4.68 -2.00
C ARG A 92 -6.16 4.19 -3.35
N CYS A 93 -5.24 3.22 -3.34
CA CYS A 93 -4.59 2.76 -4.56
C CYS A 93 -3.98 1.37 -4.41
N VAL A 94 -3.71 0.74 -5.55
CA VAL A 94 -2.82 -0.42 -5.68
C VAL A 94 -1.47 0.06 -6.19
N MET A 95 -0.40 -0.38 -5.56
CA MET A 95 0.96 0.04 -5.88
C MET A 95 1.85 -1.16 -6.21
N ARG A 96 2.88 -0.91 -7.02
CA ARG A 96 4.02 -1.81 -7.27
C ARG A 96 5.33 -1.08 -7.02
N LEU A 97 6.41 -1.85 -6.85
CA LEU A 97 7.76 -1.30 -6.86
C LEU A 97 8.21 -1.07 -8.30
N GLY A 98 8.30 0.20 -8.68
CA GLY A 98 8.89 0.68 -9.94
C GLY A 98 10.42 0.75 -9.87
N ASP A 99 11.02 1.42 -10.87
CA ASP A 99 12.47 1.60 -10.92
C ASP A 99 12.95 2.73 -9.98
N GLN A 100 12.08 3.70 -9.71
CA GLN A 100 12.37 4.87 -8.88
C GLN A 100 11.57 4.91 -7.56
N GLY A 101 11.00 3.78 -7.14
CA GLY A 101 10.20 3.69 -5.92
C GLY A 101 8.80 3.12 -6.14
N LEU A 102 7.91 3.36 -5.20
CA LEU A 102 6.53 2.89 -5.28
C LEU A 102 5.74 3.69 -6.32
N ILE A 103 4.99 2.98 -7.17
CA ILE A 103 4.15 3.57 -8.21
C ILE A 103 2.72 3.04 -8.09
N ALA A 104 1.75 3.95 -8.01
CA ALA A 104 0.32 3.61 -8.02
C ALA A 104 -0.11 3.27 -9.45
N ILE A 105 -0.69 2.09 -9.62
CA ILE A 105 -1.14 1.54 -10.90
C ILE A 105 -2.65 1.47 -11.03
N GLU A 106 -3.36 1.44 -9.90
CA GLU A 106 -4.82 1.53 -9.85
C GLU A 106 -5.23 2.50 -8.74
N ILE A 107 -6.24 3.32 -8.99
CA ILE A 107 -6.70 4.38 -8.07
C ILE A 107 -8.17 4.18 -7.77
N MET A 108 -8.54 4.28 -6.49
CA MET A 108 -9.91 4.16 -6.04
C MET A 108 -10.75 5.34 -6.55
N PRO A 109 -11.95 5.11 -7.12
CA PRO A 109 -12.86 6.19 -7.52
C PRO A 109 -13.06 7.20 -6.39
N GLY A 110 -12.97 8.48 -6.74
CA GLY A 110 -13.14 9.59 -5.81
C GLY A 110 -11.88 10.02 -5.05
N ILE A 111 -10.80 9.29 -5.14
CA ILE A 111 -9.47 9.69 -4.63
C ILE A 111 -8.83 10.67 -5.62
N ASP A 112 -8.36 11.80 -5.12
CA ASP A 112 -7.53 12.74 -5.88
C ASP A 112 -6.08 12.24 -5.86
N PRO A 113 -5.49 11.87 -7.03
CA PRO A 113 -4.17 11.28 -7.08
C PRO A 113 -3.07 12.17 -6.49
N GLU A 114 -3.11 13.47 -6.82
CA GLU A 114 -2.06 14.39 -6.38
C GLU A 114 -2.17 14.72 -4.89
N ARG A 115 -3.38 14.98 -4.41
CA ARG A 115 -3.60 15.32 -2.99
C ARG A 115 -3.52 14.11 -2.08
N ASP A 116 -4.26 13.04 -2.44
CA ASP A 116 -4.52 11.92 -1.52
C ASP A 116 -3.49 10.79 -1.63
N ILE A 117 -2.64 10.80 -2.67
CA ILE A 117 -1.57 9.81 -2.84
C ILE A 117 -0.20 10.50 -2.82
N VAL A 118 0.09 11.36 -3.81
CA VAL A 118 1.43 11.95 -3.95
C VAL A 118 1.76 12.84 -2.74
N ALA A 119 0.95 13.86 -2.48
CA ALA A 119 1.17 14.77 -1.35
C ALA A 119 1.05 14.07 0.01
N ALA A 120 0.08 13.17 0.18
CA ALA A 120 -0.12 12.41 1.42
C ALA A 120 1.02 11.43 1.73
N SER A 121 1.84 11.07 0.74
CA SER A 121 3.05 10.27 0.92
C SER A 121 4.34 11.10 0.92
N ASP A 122 4.26 12.44 0.95
CA ASP A 122 5.40 13.34 0.75
C ASP A 122 6.20 13.01 -0.54
N GLY A 123 5.49 12.65 -1.62
CA GLY A 123 6.07 12.31 -2.91
C GLY A 123 6.72 10.91 -3.00
N ARG A 124 6.57 10.06 -1.97
CA ARG A 124 7.16 8.70 -1.95
C ARG A 124 6.42 7.72 -2.83
N VAL A 125 5.16 7.99 -3.15
CA VAL A 125 4.38 7.23 -4.12
C VAL A 125 4.14 8.11 -5.33
N GLN A 126 4.53 7.63 -6.49
CA GLN A 126 4.28 8.27 -7.78
C GLN A 126 3.06 7.66 -8.47
N ILE A 127 2.46 8.38 -9.40
CA ILE A 127 1.34 7.86 -10.20
C ILE A 127 1.89 7.32 -11.52
N SER A 128 1.50 6.10 -11.88
CA SER A 128 1.81 5.55 -13.21
C SER A 128 1.10 6.38 -14.28
N PRO A 129 1.77 6.70 -15.40
CA PRO A 129 1.08 7.30 -16.55
C PRO A 129 -0.03 6.40 -17.12
N ASP A 130 0.06 5.09 -16.89
CA ASP A 130 -0.94 4.10 -17.30
C ASP A 130 -1.86 3.68 -16.14
N ALA A 131 -1.92 4.47 -15.06
CA ALA A 131 -2.80 4.17 -13.92
C ALA A 131 -4.26 4.15 -14.35
N VAL A 132 -5.00 3.15 -13.88
CA VAL A 132 -6.43 2.99 -14.17
C VAL A 132 -7.28 3.25 -12.93
N GLU A 133 -8.51 3.70 -13.13
CA GLU A 133 -9.48 3.80 -12.06
C GLU A 133 -10.06 2.42 -11.73
N MET A 134 -10.17 2.10 -10.45
CA MET A 134 -10.80 0.86 -9.98
C MET A 134 -12.31 0.88 -10.24
N PRO A 135 -12.96 -0.28 -10.39
CA PRO A 135 -14.41 -0.34 -10.54
C PRO A 135 -15.14 0.21 -9.30
N LEU A 136 -16.10 1.10 -9.50
CA LEU A 136 -16.93 1.66 -8.42
C LEU A 136 -17.72 0.56 -7.66
N SER A 137 -17.92 -0.61 -8.27
CA SER A 137 -18.54 -1.77 -7.63
C SER A 137 -17.81 -2.28 -6.39
N LEU A 138 -16.51 -1.98 -6.26
CA LEU A 138 -15.72 -2.33 -5.06
C LEU A 138 -16.23 -1.62 -3.78
N LEU A 139 -16.92 -0.50 -3.93
CA LEU A 139 -17.46 0.30 -2.81
C LEU A 139 -18.92 -0.01 -2.51
N LYS A 140 -19.55 -0.92 -3.27
CA LYS A 140 -20.95 -1.32 -3.07
C LYS A 140 -21.05 -2.50 -2.11
N MET A 141 -22.17 -2.57 -1.37
CA MET A 141 -22.45 -3.70 -0.47
C MET A 141 -22.98 -4.94 -1.23
N ASP A 142 -23.37 -4.76 -2.49
CA ASP A 142 -23.87 -5.86 -3.31
C ASP A 142 -22.73 -6.79 -3.74
N PRO A 143 -23.00 -8.10 -3.97
CA PRO A 143 -22.01 -9.01 -4.52
C PRO A 143 -21.47 -8.50 -5.87
N MET A 144 -20.16 -8.50 -6.03
CA MET A 144 -19.49 -7.99 -7.24
C MET A 144 -19.70 -8.85 -8.49
N GLY A 145 -20.30 -10.05 -8.35
CA GLY A 145 -20.56 -10.95 -9.47
C GLY A 145 -19.28 -11.47 -10.14
N LEU A 146 -18.19 -11.62 -9.37
CA LEU A 146 -16.94 -12.17 -9.88
C LEU A 146 -17.15 -13.58 -10.43
N GLN A 147 -16.83 -13.78 -11.69
CA GLN A 147 -16.70 -15.09 -12.29
C GLN A 147 -15.26 -15.57 -12.09
N ILE A 148 -15.11 -16.70 -11.44
CA ILE A 148 -13.81 -17.37 -11.20
C ILE A 148 -13.54 -18.35 -12.33
#